data_dbae69f8ad2bc067418bf22a608ff252
#
_entry.id   dbae69f8ad2bc067418bf22a608ff252
#
_cell.length_a   1.000
_cell.length_b   1.000
_cell.length_c   1.000
_cell.angle_alpha   90.00
_cell.angle_beta   90.00
_cell.angle_gamma   90.00
#
_symmetry.space_group_name_H-M   'P 1'
#
loop_
_entity.id
_entity.type
_entity.pdbx_description
1 polymer ?
#
loop_
_entity_poly.entity_id
_entity_poly.type
_entity_poly.pdbx_seq_one_letter_code
_entity_poly.pdbx_strand_id
1 'polypeptide(L)'
;MIELKHVSKTYGTKKALKDLSLTIQQGEIFGFLGHNGAGKSTTIKSLVSILQPTSGEIVFDGKALAQYREEIKKQIAYVPDSPDMFLQLTAGEYWDLIAAAYEVPETQKKVRLNELGQLFDMTTHAEETLASFSHGMRQKTILIGALLPDPDIWILDEPLQGLDPQAAFDLKEMMKAHAAKDKTVIFSTHVLDTAQQLCDQLAILKKGELLYNGSVDELLAQNPDLSLEAIYLKMTGRGAEEPSLIENGGEFR
;
A
#
# COMPACT_ATOMS: atom_id res chain seq x y z
N MET A 1 -3.31 -14.76 -8.56
CA MET A 1 -3.60 -15.13 -7.14
C MET A 1 -2.32 -15.11 -6.32
N ILE A 2 -2.35 -14.48 -5.13
CA ILE A 2 -1.18 -14.37 -4.23
C ILE A 2 -1.54 -15.00 -2.90
N GLU A 3 -0.70 -15.88 -2.39
CA GLU A 3 -0.91 -16.61 -1.14
C GLU A 3 0.23 -16.33 -0.16
N LEU A 4 -0.14 -15.94 1.06
CA LEU A 4 0.77 -15.94 2.20
C LEU A 4 0.47 -17.18 3.04
N LYS A 5 1.45 -18.06 3.25
CA LYS A 5 1.30 -19.33 3.96
C LYS A 5 2.17 -19.34 5.21
N HIS A 6 1.54 -19.18 6.38
CA HIS A 6 2.20 -19.21 7.68
C HIS A 6 3.37 -18.22 7.80
N VAL A 7 3.23 -17.02 7.18
CA VAL A 7 4.29 -16.02 7.11
C VAL A 7 4.55 -15.40 8.47
N SER A 8 5.77 -15.55 8.96
CA SER A 8 6.22 -14.90 10.20
C SER A 8 7.48 -14.08 9.96
N LYS A 9 7.64 -12.96 10.68
CA LYS A 9 8.84 -12.13 10.65
C LYS A 9 9.23 -11.68 12.04
N THR A 10 10.48 -11.94 12.39
CA THR A 10 11.08 -11.56 13.67
C THR A 10 12.31 -10.67 13.44
N TYR A 11 12.42 -9.58 14.19
CA TYR A 11 13.58 -8.69 14.26
C TYR A 11 14.16 -8.76 15.67
N GLY A 12 15.28 -9.46 15.84
CA GLY A 12 15.80 -9.75 17.17
C GLY A 12 14.77 -10.48 18.02
N THR A 13 14.28 -9.85 19.08
CA THR A 13 13.22 -10.41 19.96
C THR A 13 11.80 -10.00 19.55
N LYS A 14 11.65 -9.02 18.65
CA LYS A 14 10.34 -8.47 18.25
C LYS A 14 9.74 -9.29 17.10
N LYS A 15 8.61 -9.95 17.35
CA LYS A 15 7.80 -10.59 16.31
C LYS A 15 6.94 -9.52 15.61
N ALA A 16 7.29 -9.17 14.36
CA ALA A 16 6.57 -8.20 13.56
C ALA A 16 5.40 -8.81 12.78
N LEU A 17 5.51 -10.09 12.39
CA LEU A 17 4.42 -10.90 11.83
C LEU A 17 4.39 -12.24 12.57
N LYS A 18 3.17 -12.74 12.82
CA LYS A 18 2.91 -13.95 13.61
C LYS A 18 1.95 -14.84 12.83
N ASP A 19 2.50 -15.78 12.07
CA ASP A 19 1.72 -16.82 11.39
C ASP A 19 0.62 -16.28 10.47
N LEU A 20 0.97 -15.27 9.65
CA LEU A 20 0.04 -14.64 8.73
C LEU A 20 -0.27 -15.56 7.56
N SER A 21 -1.55 -15.95 7.42
CA SER A 21 -2.05 -16.75 6.29
C SER A 21 -3.27 -16.07 5.68
N LEU A 22 -3.20 -15.74 4.39
CA LEU A 22 -4.29 -15.15 3.61
C LEU A 22 -4.05 -15.35 2.12
N THR A 23 -5.11 -15.18 1.34
CA THR A 23 -5.08 -15.23 -0.13
C THR A 23 -5.63 -13.94 -0.70
N ILE A 24 -4.96 -13.41 -1.73
CA ILE A 24 -5.37 -12.23 -2.50
C ILE A 24 -5.70 -12.71 -3.90
N GLN A 25 -6.91 -12.42 -4.37
CA GLN A 25 -7.34 -12.83 -5.71
C GLN A 25 -6.84 -11.85 -6.77
N GLN A 26 -6.86 -12.31 -8.02
CA GLN A 26 -6.62 -11.43 -9.16
C GLN A 26 -7.81 -10.49 -9.35
N GLY A 27 -7.55 -9.26 -9.80
CA GLY A 27 -8.60 -8.30 -10.15
C GLY A 27 -9.25 -7.60 -8.96
N GLU A 28 -8.76 -7.80 -7.73
CA GLU A 28 -9.31 -7.13 -6.54
C GLU A 28 -8.42 -6.00 -6.02
N ILE A 29 -9.05 -5.07 -5.30
CA ILE A 29 -8.36 -4.09 -4.45
C ILE A 29 -8.33 -4.64 -3.04
N PHE A 30 -7.15 -5.06 -2.59
CA PHE A 30 -6.91 -5.64 -1.27
C PHE A 30 -6.25 -4.64 -0.32
N GLY A 31 -6.87 -4.38 0.83
CA GLY A 31 -6.36 -3.45 1.83
C GLY A 31 -5.75 -4.12 3.06
N PHE A 32 -4.56 -3.67 3.48
CA PHE A 32 -4.03 -3.95 4.81
C PHE A 32 -4.34 -2.78 5.75
N LEU A 33 -5.23 -2.98 6.71
CA LEU A 33 -5.63 -1.97 7.70
C LEU A 33 -4.99 -2.24 9.06
N GLY A 34 -4.53 -1.19 9.71
CA GLY A 34 -3.98 -1.29 11.07
C GLY A 34 -3.22 -0.05 11.48
N HIS A 35 -3.00 0.13 12.79
CA HIS A 35 -2.15 1.21 13.30
C HIS A 35 -0.68 1.05 12.91
N ASN A 36 0.11 2.10 13.14
CA ASN A 36 1.56 2.03 13.00
C ASN A 36 2.13 0.93 13.90
N GLY A 37 2.98 0.09 13.30
CA GLY A 37 3.52 -1.10 13.97
C GLY A 37 2.59 -2.32 14.01
N ALA A 38 1.43 -2.30 13.34
CA ALA A 38 0.54 -3.46 13.21
C ALA A 38 1.13 -4.62 12.39
N GLY A 39 2.11 -4.35 11.52
CA GLY A 39 2.72 -5.33 10.62
C GLY A 39 2.52 -5.04 9.14
N LYS A 40 1.74 -4.01 8.75
CA LYS A 40 1.40 -3.68 7.36
C LYS A 40 2.62 -3.56 6.45
N SER A 41 3.52 -2.61 6.74
CA SER A 41 4.73 -2.38 5.93
C SER A 41 5.68 -3.58 5.95
N THR A 42 5.71 -4.38 7.04
CA THR A 42 6.46 -5.63 7.06
C THR A 42 5.87 -6.65 6.09
N THR A 43 4.55 -6.77 6.02
CA THR A 43 3.85 -7.64 5.07
C THR A 43 4.11 -7.18 3.64
N ILE A 44 3.91 -5.89 3.35
CA ILE A 44 4.17 -5.31 2.03
C ILE A 44 5.62 -5.52 1.60
N LYS A 45 6.61 -5.19 2.45
CA LYS A 45 8.03 -5.40 2.16
C LYS A 45 8.39 -6.88 1.96
N SER A 46 7.64 -7.79 2.58
CA SER A 46 7.80 -9.24 2.33
C SER A 46 7.21 -9.65 0.98
N LEU A 47 6.04 -9.13 0.60
CA LEU A 47 5.42 -9.37 -0.71
C LEU A 47 6.29 -8.91 -1.88
N VAL A 48 6.97 -7.78 -1.75
CA VAL A 48 7.90 -7.26 -2.78
C VAL A 48 9.33 -7.79 -2.64
N SER A 49 9.54 -8.80 -1.77
CA SER A 49 10.85 -9.43 -1.54
C SER A 49 11.98 -8.47 -1.11
N ILE A 50 11.63 -7.34 -0.48
CA ILE A 50 12.60 -6.48 0.22
C ILE A 50 12.98 -7.13 1.55
N LEU A 51 12.00 -7.75 2.22
CA LEU A 51 12.20 -8.49 3.46
C LEU A 51 11.92 -9.98 3.22
N GLN A 52 12.84 -10.82 3.65
CA GLN A 52 12.63 -12.25 3.66
C GLN A 52 11.88 -12.66 4.95
N PRO A 53 10.79 -13.43 4.88
CA PRO A 53 10.14 -14.02 6.05
C PRO A 53 11.14 -14.83 6.90
N THR A 54 10.90 -14.91 8.21
CA THR A 54 11.65 -15.80 9.10
C THR A 54 11.16 -17.24 8.96
N SER A 55 9.87 -17.42 8.69
CA SER A 55 9.24 -18.72 8.37
C SER A 55 8.00 -18.50 7.51
N GLY A 56 7.50 -19.58 6.92
CA GLY A 56 6.40 -19.55 5.95
C GLY A 56 6.88 -19.21 4.55
N GLU A 57 5.94 -19.11 3.62
CA GLU A 57 6.24 -18.81 2.21
C GLU A 57 5.21 -17.85 1.61
N ILE A 58 5.61 -17.18 0.55
CA ILE A 58 4.76 -16.32 -0.28
C ILE A 58 4.78 -16.89 -1.69
N VAL A 59 3.60 -17.07 -2.28
CA VAL A 59 3.42 -17.70 -3.56
C VAL A 59 2.62 -16.78 -4.49
N PHE A 60 3.09 -16.59 -5.72
CA PHE A 60 2.41 -15.86 -6.78
C PHE A 60 2.07 -16.84 -7.90
N ASP A 61 0.80 -17.06 -8.16
CA ASP A 61 0.31 -17.98 -9.19
C ASP A 61 1.01 -19.36 -9.18
N GLY A 62 1.14 -19.94 -7.97
CA GLY A 62 1.80 -21.22 -7.76
C GLY A 62 3.34 -21.17 -7.74
N LYS A 63 3.96 -20.00 -7.98
CA LYS A 63 5.41 -19.83 -7.95
C LYS A 63 5.86 -19.23 -6.61
N ALA A 64 6.75 -19.91 -5.90
CA ALA A 64 7.32 -19.40 -4.65
C ALA A 64 8.18 -18.16 -4.91
N LEU A 65 7.88 -17.06 -4.22
CA LEU A 65 8.58 -15.77 -4.35
C LEU A 65 10.10 -15.90 -4.13
N ALA A 66 10.51 -16.77 -3.21
CA ALA A 66 11.93 -16.99 -2.90
C ALA A 66 12.71 -17.57 -4.07
N GLN A 67 12.06 -18.37 -4.93
CA GLN A 67 12.69 -19.08 -6.07
C GLN A 67 12.56 -18.30 -7.39
N TYR A 68 11.43 -17.61 -7.59
CA TYR A 68 11.10 -16.92 -8.85
C TYR A 68 11.13 -15.38 -8.68
N ARG A 69 11.98 -14.89 -7.80
CA ARG A 69 12.02 -13.51 -7.34
C ARG A 69 12.07 -12.47 -8.47
N GLU A 70 12.96 -12.65 -9.44
CA GLU A 70 13.16 -11.69 -10.53
C GLU A 70 11.96 -11.65 -11.48
N GLU A 71 11.42 -12.82 -11.82
CA GLU A 71 10.25 -12.95 -12.67
C GLU A 71 9.03 -12.29 -12.03
N ILE A 72 8.78 -12.56 -10.74
CA ILE A 72 7.66 -12.01 -10.00
C ILE A 72 7.80 -10.49 -9.84
N LYS A 73 8.99 -9.98 -9.54
CA LYS A 73 9.22 -8.54 -9.37
C LYS A 73 8.95 -7.73 -10.63
N LYS A 74 9.16 -8.28 -11.82
CA LYS A 74 8.82 -7.62 -13.08
C LYS A 74 7.30 -7.40 -13.26
N GLN A 75 6.47 -8.12 -12.51
CA GLN A 75 5.01 -8.01 -12.54
C GLN A 75 4.46 -7.05 -11.46
N ILE A 76 5.32 -6.45 -10.63
CA ILE A 76 4.93 -5.66 -9.45
C ILE A 76 5.39 -4.22 -9.62
N ALA A 77 4.48 -3.25 -9.49
CA ALA A 77 4.83 -1.87 -9.12
C ALA A 77 4.88 -1.77 -7.60
N TYR A 78 5.91 -1.14 -7.06
CA TYR A 78 6.04 -0.92 -5.62
C TYR A 78 6.20 0.57 -5.29
N VAL A 79 5.33 1.07 -4.41
CA VAL A 79 5.43 2.41 -3.82
C VAL A 79 5.69 2.25 -2.32
N PRO A 80 6.83 2.71 -1.80
CA PRO A 80 7.15 2.67 -0.37
C PRO A 80 6.37 3.74 0.42
N ASP A 81 6.28 3.55 1.74
CA ASP A 81 5.70 4.50 2.69
C ASP A 81 6.51 5.80 2.85
N SER A 82 7.80 5.76 2.53
CA SER A 82 8.67 6.95 2.53
C SER A 82 9.22 7.18 1.12
N PRO A 83 8.99 8.37 0.54
CA PRO A 83 9.52 8.73 -0.77
C PRO A 83 10.97 9.24 -0.73
N ASP A 84 11.65 9.16 0.43
CA ASP A 84 13.01 9.66 0.62
C ASP A 84 14.06 8.71 0.04
N MET A 85 13.87 8.35 -1.22
CA MET A 85 14.76 7.50 -2.01
C MET A 85 15.33 8.30 -3.19
N PHE A 86 16.53 7.93 -3.62
CA PHE A 86 17.16 8.50 -4.82
C PHE A 86 17.22 10.05 -4.85
N LEU A 87 17.40 10.68 -3.67
CA LEU A 87 17.35 12.14 -3.52
C LEU A 87 18.35 12.90 -4.40
N GLN A 88 19.42 12.23 -4.85
CA GLN A 88 20.47 12.81 -5.71
C GLN A 88 20.06 12.84 -7.20
N LEU A 89 19.05 12.08 -7.59
CA LEU A 89 18.58 12.03 -8.98
C LEU A 89 17.60 13.18 -9.26
N THR A 90 17.53 13.61 -10.50
CA THR A 90 16.37 14.37 -10.99
C THR A 90 15.16 13.44 -11.13
N ALA A 91 13.97 14.01 -11.21
CA ALA A 91 12.76 13.23 -11.43
C ALA A 91 12.84 12.45 -12.76
N GLY A 92 13.34 13.08 -13.81
CA GLY A 92 13.57 12.44 -15.11
C GLY A 92 14.54 11.26 -15.03
N GLU A 93 15.70 11.45 -14.39
CA GLU A 93 16.68 10.37 -14.19
C GLU A 93 16.10 9.20 -13.38
N TYR A 94 15.28 9.47 -12.36
CA TYR A 94 14.59 8.44 -11.61
C TYR A 94 13.59 7.66 -12.49
N TRP A 95 12.77 8.36 -13.29
CA TRP A 95 11.83 7.71 -14.20
C TRP A 95 12.53 6.91 -15.30
N ASP A 96 13.66 7.40 -15.82
CA ASP A 96 14.50 6.68 -16.78
C ASP A 96 15.09 5.41 -16.17
N LEU A 97 15.55 5.49 -14.92
CA LEU A 97 16.05 4.33 -14.18
C LEU A 97 14.99 3.24 -14.03
N ILE A 98 13.76 3.63 -13.65
CA ILE A 98 12.66 2.67 -13.50
C ILE A 98 12.25 2.10 -14.86
N ALA A 99 12.10 2.94 -15.89
CA ALA A 99 11.77 2.50 -17.24
C ALA A 99 12.79 1.48 -17.76
N ALA A 100 14.08 1.73 -17.56
CA ALA A 100 15.15 0.80 -17.94
C ALA A 100 15.08 -0.51 -17.15
N ALA A 101 14.82 -0.46 -15.84
CA ALA A 101 14.71 -1.66 -14.99
C ALA A 101 13.56 -2.58 -15.39
N TYR A 102 12.47 -2.01 -15.90
CA TYR A 102 11.30 -2.76 -16.40
C TYR A 102 11.32 -2.97 -17.91
N GLU A 103 12.40 -2.58 -18.59
CA GLU A 103 12.55 -2.73 -20.04
C GLU A 103 11.41 -2.05 -20.85
N VAL A 104 10.90 -0.89 -20.33
CA VAL A 104 9.81 -0.15 -20.98
C VAL A 104 10.29 0.48 -22.29
N PRO A 105 9.64 0.22 -23.44
CA PRO A 105 10.01 0.83 -24.70
C PRO A 105 9.92 2.36 -24.66
N GLU A 106 10.86 3.06 -25.29
CA GLU A 106 10.97 4.53 -25.26
C GLU A 106 9.69 5.24 -25.72
N THR A 107 8.99 4.69 -26.72
CA THR A 107 7.70 5.22 -27.20
C THR A 107 6.62 5.13 -26.12
N GLN A 108 6.53 4.00 -25.43
CA GLN A 108 5.58 3.78 -24.35
C GLN A 108 5.93 4.66 -23.14
N LYS A 109 7.22 4.75 -22.76
CA LYS A 109 7.70 5.62 -21.69
C LYS A 109 7.24 7.05 -21.89
N LYS A 110 7.46 7.63 -23.10
CA LYS A 110 7.05 9.01 -23.40
C LYS A 110 5.55 9.24 -23.24
N VAL A 111 4.73 8.33 -23.74
CA VAL A 111 3.27 8.43 -23.62
C VAL A 111 2.86 8.39 -22.15
N ARG A 112 3.33 7.37 -21.42
CA ARG A 112 2.97 7.19 -20.00
C ARG A 112 3.48 8.32 -19.11
N LEU A 113 4.71 8.80 -19.32
CA LEU A 113 5.24 9.93 -18.57
C LEU A 113 4.45 11.21 -18.82
N ASN A 114 3.99 11.45 -20.05
CA ASN A 114 3.13 12.60 -20.33
C ASN A 114 1.78 12.48 -19.62
N GLU A 115 1.14 11.31 -19.67
CA GLU A 115 -0.14 11.04 -19.00
C GLU A 115 -0.02 11.21 -17.49
N LEU A 116 0.92 10.50 -16.85
CA LEU A 116 1.11 10.53 -15.42
C LEU A 116 1.64 11.88 -14.92
N GLY A 117 2.54 12.51 -15.70
CA GLY A 117 3.08 13.82 -15.39
C GLY A 117 2.02 14.91 -15.39
N GLN A 118 1.07 14.86 -16.34
CA GLN A 118 -0.09 15.77 -16.36
C GLN A 118 -1.04 15.49 -15.20
N LEU A 119 -1.35 14.22 -14.94
CA LEU A 119 -2.27 13.82 -13.89
C LEU A 119 -1.80 14.28 -12.49
N PHE A 120 -0.52 14.15 -12.21
CA PHE A 120 0.08 14.51 -10.92
C PHE A 120 0.71 15.91 -10.87
N ASP A 121 0.57 16.71 -11.96
CA ASP A 121 1.16 18.05 -12.09
C ASP A 121 2.68 18.06 -11.88
N MET A 122 3.38 17.11 -12.53
CA MET A 122 4.83 16.95 -12.42
C MET A 122 5.58 17.14 -13.75
N THR A 123 4.89 17.52 -14.83
CA THR A 123 5.44 17.58 -16.18
C THR A 123 6.64 18.54 -16.31
N THR A 124 6.61 19.67 -15.59
CA THR A 124 7.64 20.72 -15.66
C THR A 124 8.81 20.48 -14.73
N HIS A 125 8.75 19.48 -13.87
CA HIS A 125 9.72 19.22 -12.79
C HIS A 125 10.74 18.12 -13.10
N ALA A 126 10.79 17.64 -14.35
CA ALA A 126 11.65 16.52 -14.74
C ALA A 126 13.15 16.75 -14.48
N GLU A 127 13.62 17.98 -14.66
CA GLU A 127 15.03 18.36 -14.51
C GLU A 127 15.42 18.73 -13.06
N GLU A 128 14.46 18.76 -12.14
CA GLU A 128 14.71 19.11 -10.75
C GLU A 128 15.06 17.87 -9.93
N THR A 129 15.97 18.02 -8.94
CA THR A 129 16.37 16.90 -8.07
C THR A 129 15.30 16.58 -7.04
N LEU A 130 15.15 15.28 -6.68
CA LEU A 130 14.21 14.86 -5.64
C LEU A 130 14.55 15.51 -4.29
N ALA A 131 15.82 15.86 -4.05
CA ALA A 131 16.23 16.55 -2.82
C ALA A 131 15.56 17.92 -2.66
N SER A 132 15.30 18.64 -3.76
CA SER A 132 14.65 19.96 -3.75
C SER A 132 13.13 19.90 -3.55
N PHE A 133 12.52 18.74 -3.73
CA PHE A 133 11.07 18.57 -3.69
C PHE A 133 10.49 18.57 -2.28
N SER A 134 9.26 19.06 -2.16
CA SER A 134 8.44 18.80 -0.98
C SER A 134 8.16 17.30 -0.83
N HIS A 135 7.70 16.89 0.35
CA HIS A 135 7.32 15.48 0.58
C HIS A 135 6.27 14.99 -0.44
N GLY A 136 5.23 15.80 -0.69
CA GLY A 136 4.19 15.45 -1.66
C GLY A 136 4.71 15.35 -3.10
N MET A 137 5.62 16.22 -3.54
CA MET A 137 6.24 16.13 -4.85
C MET A 137 7.12 14.88 -4.98
N ARG A 138 7.87 14.52 -3.94
CA ARG A 138 8.62 13.24 -3.90
C ARG A 138 7.67 12.05 -4.03
N GLN A 139 6.57 12.06 -3.28
CA GLN A 139 5.56 11.00 -3.34
C GLN A 139 4.97 10.86 -4.74
N LYS A 140 4.59 11.97 -5.39
CA LYS A 140 4.13 11.99 -6.78
C LYS A 140 5.19 11.45 -7.75
N THR A 141 6.46 11.83 -7.59
CA THR A 141 7.56 11.35 -8.42
C THR A 141 7.75 9.84 -8.31
N ILE A 142 7.73 9.29 -7.08
CA ILE A 142 7.84 7.85 -6.84
C ILE A 142 6.63 7.10 -7.42
N LEU A 143 5.41 7.65 -7.24
CA LEU A 143 4.19 7.09 -7.84
C LEU A 143 4.30 7.02 -9.37
N ILE A 144 4.67 8.12 -10.03
CA ILE A 144 4.84 8.15 -11.49
C ILE A 144 5.81 7.05 -11.93
N GLY A 145 6.98 6.97 -11.29
CA GLY A 145 7.96 5.94 -11.63
C GLY A 145 7.42 4.52 -11.45
N ALA A 146 6.76 4.24 -10.33
CA ALA A 146 6.21 2.91 -10.05
C ALA A 146 5.08 2.51 -11.03
N LEU A 147 4.24 3.48 -11.44
CA LEU A 147 3.09 3.23 -12.32
C LEU A 147 3.45 3.29 -13.81
N LEU A 148 4.64 3.81 -14.14
CA LEU A 148 5.13 3.95 -15.52
C LEU A 148 5.15 2.63 -16.30
N PRO A 149 5.63 1.49 -15.76
CA PRO A 149 5.65 0.21 -16.46
C PRO A 149 4.27 -0.43 -16.65
N ASP A 150 3.25 0.01 -15.93
CA ASP A 150 1.88 -0.56 -15.90
C ASP A 150 1.83 -2.07 -15.65
N PRO A 151 2.53 -2.60 -14.64
CA PRO A 151 2.54 -4.03 -14.37
C PRO A 151 1.18 -4.51 -13.81
N ASP A 152 1.00 -5.84 -13.72
CA ASP A 152 -0.30 -6.42 -13.35
C ASP A 152 -0.64 -6.30 -11.85
N ILE A 153 0.37 -6.09 -11.01
CA ILE A 153 0.20 -6.02 -9.56
C ILE A 153 0.76 -4.71 -9.03
N TRP A 154 -0.08 -3.90 -8.39
CA TRP A 154 0.36 -2.71 -7.66
C TRP A 154 0.41 -3.00 -6.17
N ILE A 155 1.56 -2.77 -5.54
CA ILE A 155 1.76 -2.93 -4.10
C ILE A 155 2.21 -1.59 -3.53
N LEU A 156 1.32 -0.93 -2.77
CA LEU A 156 1.43 0.46 -2.38
C LEU A 156 1.40 0.58 -0.84
N ASP A 157 2.47 1.07 -0.23
CA ASP A 157 2.54 1.25 1.23
C ASP A 157 2.17 2.70 1.59
N GLU A 158 1.00 2.92 2.20
CA GLU A 158 0.41 4.21 2.58
C GLU A 158 0.40 5.24 1.41
N PRO A 159 -0.05 4.88 0.19
CA PRO A 159 0.20 5.65 -1.03
C PRO A 159 -0.45 7.03 -1.07
N LEU A 160 -1.49 7.25 -0.29
CA LEU A 160 -2.23 8.52 -0.27
C LEU A 160 -1.62 9.54 0.71
N GLN A 161 -0.67 9.12 1.54
CA GLN A 161 -0.06 9.99 2.53
C GLN A 161 0.80 11.06 1.84
N GLY A 162 0.57 12.32 2.24
CA GLY A 162 1.31 13.46 1.71
C GLY A 162 0.86 13.97 0.34
N LEU A 163 -0.11 13.32 -0.30
CA LEU A 163 -0.73 13.83 -1.53
C LEU A 163 -1.74 14.94 -1.22
N ASP A 164 -1.84 15.89 -2.12
CA ASP A 164 -2.95 16.84 -2.12
C ASP A 164 -4.29 16.13 -2.47
N PRO A 165 -5.45 16.75 -2.17
CA PRO A 165 -6.75 16.12 -2.39
C PRO A 165 -7.01 15.68 -3.82
N GLN A 166 -6.53 16.44 -4.83
CA GLN A 166 -6.74 16.10 -6.24
C GLN A 166 -5.91 14.87 -6.61
N ALA A 167 -4.61 14.87 -6.31
CA ALA A 167 -3.73 13.73 -6.58
C ALA A 167 -4.18 12.46 -5.84
N ALA A 168 -4.71 12.60 -4.61
CA ALA A 168 -5.27 11.47 -3.86
C ALA A 168 -6.54 10.91 -4.52
N PHE A 169 -7.41 11.78 -5.04
CA PHE A 169 -8.59 11.37 -5.79
C PHE A 169 -8.19 10.63 -7.07
N ASP A 170 -7.28 11.21 -7.86
CA ASP A 170 -6.83 10.64 -9.13
C ASP A 170 -6.17 9.28 -8.93
N LEU A 171 -5.35 9.12 -7.89
CA LEU A 171 -4.75 7.82 -7.56
C LEU A 171 -5.82 6.77 -7.20
N LYS A 172 -6.85 7.14 -6.43
CA LYS A 172 -7.97 6.24 -6.10
C LYS A 172 -8.70 5.77 -7.37
N GLU A 173 -8.99 6.68 -8.28
CA GLU A 173 -9.64 6.32 -9.56
C GLU A 173 -8.74 5.45 -10.44
N MET A 174 -7.43 5.70 -10.45
CA MET A 174 -6.47 4.81 -11.13
C MET A 174 -6.44 3.41 -10.51
N MET A 175 -6.48 3.27 -9.18
CA MET A 175 -6.54 1.96 -8.50
C MET A 175 -7.79 1.20 -8.93
N LYS A 176 -8.97 1.85 -8.94
CA LYS A 176 -10.22 1.24 -9.42
C LYS A 176 -10.15 0.85 -10.89
N ALA A 177 -9.63 1.75 -11.74
CA ALA A 177 -9.47 1.47 -13.17
C ALA A 177 -8.47 0.34 -13.46
N HIS A 178 -7.48 0.15 -12.59
CA HIS A 178 -6.53 -0.95 -12.68
C HIS A 178 -7.20 -2.29 -12.33
N ALA A 179 -7.92 -2.35 -11.22
CA ALA A 179 -8.67 -3.55 -10.80
C ALA A 179 -9.76 -3.92 -11.82
N ALA A 180 -10.46 -2.93 -12.41
CA ALA A 180 -11.46 -3.16 -13.45
C ALA A 180 -10.91 -3.81 -14.73
N LYS A 181 -9.57 -3.84 -14.91
CA LYS A 181 -8.87 -4.54 -16.00
C LYS A 181 -8.36 -5.93 -15.58
N ASP A 182 -8.91 -6.50 -14.52
CA ASP A 182 -8.50 -7.79 -13.95
C ASP A 182 -7.05 -7.79 -13.43
N LYS A 183 -6.53 -6.62 -13.05
CA LYS A 183 -5.23 -6.41 -12.44
C LYS A 183 -5.38 -6.18 -10.93
N THR A 184 -4.37 -6.53 -10.14
CA THR A 184 -4.48 -6.54 -8.68
C THR A 184 -3.87 -5.30 -8.06
N VAL A 185 -4.57 -4.70 -7.09
CA VAL A 185 -4.05 -3.62 -6.26
C VAL A 185 -4.00 -4.07 -4.80
N ILE A 186 -2.83 -3.97 -4.20
CA ILE A 186 -2.61 -4.23 -2.78
C ILE A 186 -2.11 -2.92 -2.15
N PHE A 187 -2.77 -2.45 -1.10
CA PHE A 187 -2.26 -1.27 -0.42
C PHE A 187 -2.40 -1.35 1.09
N SER A 188 -1.57 -0.60 1.81
CA SER A 188 -1.75 -0.39 3.23
C SER A 188 -2.39 0.95 3.51
N THR A 189 -3.16 1.01 4.58
CA THR A 189 -3.68 2.26 5.12
C THR A 189 -3.96 2.15 6.62
N HIS A 190 -3.95 3.29 7.30
CA HIS A 190 -4.50 3.43 8.65
C HIS A 190 -5.79 4.27 8.65
N VAL A 191 -6.25 4.70 7.46
CA VAL A 191 -7.45 5.52 7.25
C VAL A 191 -8.62 4.63 6.89
N LEU A 192 -9.55 4.48 7.81
CA LEU A 192 -10.71 3.58 7.69
C LEU A 192 -11.63 3.93 6.53
N ASP A 193 -11.90 5.23 6.33
CA ASP A 193 -12.74 5.70 5.22
C ASP A 193 -12.13 5.31 3.85
N THR A 194 -10.82 5.38 3.73
CA THR A 194 -10.12 4.96 2.51
C THR A 194 -10.28 3.45 2.27
N ALA A 195 -10.13 2.65 3.31
CA ALA A 195 -10.33 1.20 3.21
C ALA A 195 -11.77 0.89 2.81
N GLN A 196 -12.76 1.52 3.43
CA GLN A 196 -14.18 1.32 3.13
C GLN A 196 -14.56 1.74 1.70
N GLN A 197 -13.92 2.78 1.15
CA GLN A 197 -14.22 3.29 -0.19
C GLN A 197 -13.57 2.51 -1.33
N LEU A 198 -12.46 1.83 -1.05
CA LEU A 198 -11.62 1.24 -2.10
C LEU A 198 -11.54 -0.28 -2.05
N CYS A 199 -11.56 -0.89 -0.86
CA CYS A 199 -11.26 -2.31 -0.74
C CYS A 199 -12.44 -3.20 -1.12
N ASP A 200 -12.20 -4.16 -1.99
CA ASP A 200 -13.06 -5.34 -2.16
C ASP A 200 -12.83 -6.31 -0.98
N GLN A 201 -11.57 -6.50 -0.61
CA GLN A 201 -11.15 -7.37 0.49
C GLN A 201 -10.22 -6.62 1.45
N LEU A 202 -10.32 -6.92 2.72
CA LEU A 202 -9.61 -6.24 3.80
C LEU A 202 -8.98 -7.23 4.78
N ALA A 203 -7.71 -7.03 5.10
CA ALA A 203 -7.03 -7.68 6.21
C ALA A 203 -6.79 -6.67 7.34
N ILE A 204 -7.36 -6.90 8.53
CA ILE A 204 -7.11 -6.09 9.72
C ILE A 204 -5.98 -6.71 10.51
N LEU A 205 -4.90 -5.96 10.69
CA LEU A 205 -3.71 -6.38 11.43
C LEU A 205 -3.58 -5.66 12.76
N LYS A 206 -3.15 -6.39 13.80
CA LYS A 206 -2.78 -5.84 15.11
C LYS A 206 -1.57 -6.57 15.66
N LYS A 207 -0.48 -5.84 15.95
CA LYS A 207 0.75 -6.38 16.56
C LYS A 207 1.27 -7.66 15.86
N GLY A 208 1.18 -7.68 14.53
CA GLY A 208 1.62 -8.79 13.68
C GLY A 208 0.65 -9.95 13.55
N GLU A 209 -0.53 -9.86 14.12
CA GLU A 209 -1.60 -10.86 14.05
C GLU A 209 -2.71 -10.40 13.10
N LEU A 210 -3.29 -11.37 12.38
CA LEU A 210 -4.47 -11.17 11.53
C LEU A 210 -5.72 -11.28 12.40
N LEU A 211 -6.47 -10.18 12.51
CA LEU A 211 -7.74 -10.16 13.26
C LEU A 211 -8.94 -10.44 12.37
N TYR A 212 -8.88 -10.02 11.10
CA TYR A 212 -9.92 -10.20 10.11
C TYR A 212 -9.32 -10.34 8.72
N ASN A 213 -9.94 -11.17 7.91
CA ASN A 213 -9.70 -11.28 6.46
C ASN A 213 -11.03 -11.59 5.77
N GLY A 214 -11.50 -10.69 4.91
CA GLY A 214 -12.75 -10.83 4.21
C GLY A 214 -13.21 -9.54 3.54
N SER A 215 -14.40 -9.52 2.95
CA SER A 215 -14.92 -8.32 2.31
C SER A 215 -15.36 -7.27 3.33
N VAL A 216 -15.26 -5.99 2.94
CA VAL A 216 -15.74 -4.87 3.76
C VAL A 216 -17.25 -4.97 3.96
N ASP A 217 -17.99 -5.34 2.91
CA ASP A 217 -19.44 -5.47 2.94
C ASP A 217 -19.90 -6.57 3.89
N GLU A 218 -19.23 -7.75 3.89
CA GLU A 218 -19.52 -8.83 4.83
C GLU A 218 -19.26 -8.42 6.28
N LEU A 219 -18.16 -7.70 6.53
CA LEU A 219 -17.83 -7.21 7.86
C LEU A 219 -18.89 -6.24 8.40
N LEU A 220 -19.38 -5.33 7.55
CA LEU A 220 -20.46 -4.39 7.89
C LEU A 220 -21.79 -5.12 8.07
N ALA A 221 -22.12 -6.07 7.19
CA ALA A 221 -23.35 -6.86 7.27
C ALA A 221 -23.44 -7.70 8.56
N GLN A 222 -22.32 -8.20 9.06
CA GLN A 222 -22.23 -8.91 10.34
C GLN A 222 -22.37 -7.98 11.56
N ASN A 223 -22.25 -6.67 11.37
CA ASN A 223 -22.31 -5.63 12.41
C ASN A 223 -23.18 -4.44 11.97
N PRO A 224 -24.49 -4.63 11.71
CA PRO A 224 -25.33 -3.65 11.02
C PRO A 224 -25.48 -2.30 11.73
N ASP A 225 -25.27 -2.27 13.06
CA ASP A 225 -25.40 -1.06 13.89
C ASP A 225 -24.07 -0.35 14.13
N LEU A 226 -22.98 -0.83 13.52
CA LEU A 226 -21.63 -0.30 13.77
C LEU A 226 -21.00 0.24 12.47
N SER A 227 -20.31 1.37 12.58
CA SER A 227 -19.39 1.83 11.54
C SER A 227 -18.15 0.94 11.47
N LEU A 228 -17.43 0.97 10.35
CA LEU A 228 -16.15 0.27 10.23
C LEU A 228 -15.16 0.71 11.33
N GLU A 229 -15.21 1.97 11.74
CA GLU A 229 -14.39 2.50 12.83
C GLU A 229 -14.75 1.83 14.17
N ALA A 230 -16.03 1.72 14.49
CA ALA A 230 -16.48 1.09 15.73
C ALA A 230 -16.13 -0.42 15.76
N ILE A 231 -16.26 -1.09 14.63
CA ILE A 231 -15.85 -2.50 14.47
C ILE A 231 -14.34 -2.63 14.70
N TYR A 232 -13.55 -1.78 14.03
CA TYR A 232 -12.11 -1.78 14.15
C TYR A 232 -11.63 -1.54 15.59
N LEU A 233 -12.21 -0.54 16.28
CA LEU A 233 -11.90 -0.25 17.69
C LEU A 233 -12.25 -1.43 18.60
N LYS A 234 -13.41 -2.06 18.40
CA LYS A 234 -13.83 -3.26 19.12
C LYS A 234 -12.84 -4.42 18.90
N MET A 235 -12.46 -4.71 17.67
CA MET A 235 -11.51 -5.78 17.34
C MET A 235 -10.11 -5.50 17.87
N THR A 236 -9.70 -4.24 17.90
CA THR A 236 -8.38 -3.83 18.39
C THR A 236 -8.32 -3.62 19.91
N GLY A 237 -9.45 -3.79 20.62
CA GLY A 237 -9.52 -3.70 22.08
C GLY A 237 -9.45 -2.29 22.66
N ARG A 238 -9.69 -1.26 21.85
CA ARG A 238 -9.79 0.15 22.29
C ARG A 238 -11.22 0.57 22.63
N GLY A 239 -12.22 -0.25 22.29
CA GLY A 239 -13.64 0.04 22.54
C GLY A 239 -14.14 -0.37 23.94
N ALA A 240 -13.27 -0.89 24.83
CA ALA A 240 -13.64 -1.32 26.19
C ALA A 240 -13.23 -0.32 27.30
N GLU A 241 -12.45 0.69 26.97
CA GLU A 241 -12.17 1.81 27.88
C GLU A 241 -13.04 2.98 27.47
N GLU A 242 -14.15 3.21 28.20
CA GLU A 242 -14.91 4.47 28.13
C GLU A 242 -13.94 5.64 28.34
N PRO A 243 -14.05 6.72 27.55
CA PRO A 243 -13.26 7.93 27.80
C PRO A 243 -13.77 8.63 29.05
N SER A 244 -13.22 8.28 30.20
CA SER A 244 -13.41 9.02 31.48
C SER A 244 -12.71 10.40 31.49
N LEU A 245 -12.48 11.01 30.31
CA LEU A 245 -11.76 12.28 30.20
C LEU A 245 -12.62 13.50 29.83
N ILE A 246 -13.95 13.36 29.79
CA ILE A 246 -14.85 14.50 29.49
C ILE A 246 -15.70 14.92 30.72
N GLU A 247 -15.45 14.38 31.90
CA GLU A 247 -16.05 14.91 33.14
C GLU A 247 -14.98 15.48 34.05
N ASN A 248 -14.47 16.65 33.72
CA ASN A 248 -14.02 17.64 34.70
C ASN A 248 -14.02 19.03 34.03
N GLY A 249 -15.19 19.63 34.01
CA GLY A 249 -15.34 21.06 33.83
C GLY A 249 -14.60 21.82 34.94
N GLY A 250 -13.32 22.09 34.71
CA GLY A 250 -12.53 23.01 35.49
C GLY A 250 -12.72 24.43 34.94
N GLU A 251 -13.44 25.26 35.65
CA GLU A 251 -13.58 26.70 35.42
C GLU A 251 -12.20 27.35 35.26
N PHE A 252 -11.96 27.94 34.10
CA PHE A 252 -10.88 28.92 33.95
C PHE A 252 -11.30 30.21 34.68
N ARG A 253 -10.61 30.52 35.77
CA ARG A 253 -10.51 31.87 36.34
C ARG A 253 -9.22 32.54 35.88
#